data_cbfd356d5727c4668bf80c93c4a30609
#
_entry.id   cbfd356d5727c4668bf80c93c4a30609
#
_cell.length_a   1.000
_cell.length_b   1.000
_cell.length_c   1.000
_cell.angle_alpha   90.00
_cell.angle_beta   90.00
_cell.angle_gamma   90.00
#
_symmetry.space_group_name_H-M   'P 1'
#
loop_
_entity.id
_entity.type
_entity.pdbx_description
1 polymer ?
#
loop_
_entity_poly.entity_id
_entity_poly.type
_entity_poly.pdbx_seq_one_letter_code
_entity_poly.pdbx_strand_id
1 'polypeptide(L)'
;FGGDPVKKFIFNNTEGLPEGYDEKILNYNVESETELHQNLTMGTYHNKSIFFDFYNMNYKEKVYSIEEQQGGLKVAGQKGDKLNFVAREFTQTPSRFMTHVLDIGACPRGSGNSQLQNQKSNPTDPNFRAEETMVQSIMRYNQLFTVKTQITIAGDFSIKAGDLVQCDFPELAGAQLSNTNDQTGGIYMVAHVCHRNTPEGCFSSLGLVRDSYGKRTGF
;
A
#
# COMPACT_ATOMS: atom_id res chain seq x y z
N PHE A 1 1.41 -5.33 -4.78
CA PHE A 1 0.26 -6.11 -5.25
C PHE A 1 0.40 -6.61 -6.70
N GLY A 2 1.56 -7.05 -7.10
CA GLY A 2 1.81 -7.60 -8.45
C GLY A 2 1.99 -9.10 -8.49
N GLY A 3 1.90 -9.79 -7.36
CA GLY A 3 2.00 -11.25 -7.25
C GLY A 3 0.64 -11.91 -7.13
N ASP A 4 0.62 -13.22 -7.29
CA ASP A 4 -0.57 -14.03 -7.09
C ASP A 4 -0.84 -14.26 -5.59
N PRO A 5 -2.11 -14.34 -5.17
CA PRO A 5 -2.44 -14.64 -3.79
C PRO A 5 -2.03 -16.08 -3.42
N VAL A 6 -1.46 -16.23 -2.23
CA VAL A 6 -1.03 -17.55 -1.72
C VAL A 6 -2.24 -18.42 -1.37
N LYS A 7 -3.29 -17.79 -0.83
CA LYS A 7 -4.54 -18.45 -0.43
C LYS A 7 -5.75 -17.59 -0.68
N LYS A 8 -6.91 -18.24 -0.79
CA LYS A 8 -8.21 -17.60 -0.88
C LYS A 8 -9.04 -17.92 0.36
N PHE A 9 -9.64 -16.90 0.96
CA PHE A 9 -10.52 -17.02 2.11
C PHE A 9 -11.92 -16.50 1.78
N ILE A 10 -12.94 -17.23 2.24
CA ILE A 10 -14.35 -16.90 2.00
C ILE A 10 -15.06 -16.84 3.36
N PHE A 11 -15.91 -15.84 3.54
CA PHE A 11 -16.72 -15.74 4.76
C PHE A 11 -17.78 -16.85 4.83
N ASN A 12 -18.05 -17.34 6.03
CA ASN A 12 -18.78 -18.59 6.30
C ASN A 12 -20.26 -18.66 5.86
N ASN A 13 -20.86 -17.57 5.41
CA ASN A 13 -22.28 -17.53 5.04
C ASN A 13 -22.55 -17.48 3.54
N THR A 14 -21.55 -17.73 2.69
CA THR A 14 -21.69 -17.74 1.23
C THR A 14 -21.98 -19.15 0.71
N GLU A 15 -22.84 -19.28 -0.31
CA GLU A 15 -23.06 -20.54 -0.99
C GLU A 15 -21.78 -21.06 -1.65
N GLY A 16 -21.62 -22.39 -1.73
CA GLY A 16 -20.46 -23.00 -2.37
C GLY A 16 -19.19 -23.06 -1.52
N LEU A 17 -19.31 -22.93 -0.21
CA LEU A 17 -18.19 -23.11 0.71
C LEU A 17 -17.64 -24.55 0.68
N PRO A 18 -16.30 -24.71 0.71
CA PRO A 18 -15.69 -26.02 0.89
C PRO A 18 -16.13 -26.65 2.21
N GLU A 19 -16.14 -27.98 2.26
CA GLU A 19 -16.36 -28.70 3.50
C GLU A 19 -15.24 -28.43 4.51
N GLY A 20 -15.58 -28.40 5.81
CA GLY A 20 -14.59 -28.13 6.86
C GLY A 20 -14.35 -26.66 7.15
N TYR A 21 -13.24 -26.35 7.82
CA TYR A 21 -12.86 -25.00 8.24
C TYR A 21 -11.78 -24.38 7.35
N ASP A 22 -11.23 -25.14 6.42
CA ASP A 22 -10.20 -24.66 5.51
C ASP A 22 -10.75 -23.57 4.60
N GLU A 23 -9.95 -22.56 4.36
CA GLU A 23 -10.29 -21.39 3.51
C GLU A 23 -11.51 -20.56 3.99
N LYS A 24 -12.00 -20.82 5.20
CA LYS A 24 -13.14 -20.07 5.79
C LYS A 24 -12.68 -18.93 6.69
N ILE A 25 -13.31 -17.78 6.53
CA ILE A 25 -13.23 -16.69 7.48
C ILE A 25 -14.27 -16.95 8.57
N LEU A 26 -13.81 -17.14 9.82
CA LEU A 26 -14.69 -17.36 10.97
C LEU A 26 -15.28 -16.05 11.49
N ASN A 27 -14.48 -15.02 11.51
CA ASN A 27 -14.88 -13.68 11.92
C ASN A 27 -14.07 -12.63 11.16
N TYR A 28 -14.67 -11.47 10.89
CA TYR A 28 -13.98 -10.34 10.31
C TYR A 28 -14.42 -9.04 10.95
N ASN A 29 -13.50 -8.10 11.01
CA ASN A 29 -13.74 -6.74 11.47
C ASN A 29 -13.03 -5.76 10.57
N VAL A 30 -13.74 -4.76 10.06
CA VAL A 30 -13.15 -3.65 9.33
C VAL A 30 -12.68 -2.62 10.37
N GLU A 31 -11.36 -2.50 10.56
CA GLU A 31 -10.79 -1.60 11.55
C GLU A 31 -10.84 -0.15 11.11
N SER A 32 -10.50 0.10 9.87
CA SER A 32 -10.58 1.44 9.29
C SER A 32 -10.73 1.39 7.78
N GLU A 33 -11.53 2.29 7.29
CA GLU A 33 -11.54 2.73 5.90
C GLU A 33 -10.88 4.11 5.82
N THR A 34 -10.51 4.53 4.63
CA THR A 34 -9.72 5.74 4.37
C THR A 34 -10.05 6.92 5.27
N GLU A 35 -9.08 7.35 6.04
CA GLU A 35 -9.12 8.62 6.77
C GLU A 35 -8.61 9.75 5.87
N LEU A 36 -9.52 10.34 5.10
CA LEU A 36 -9.21 11.38 4.12
C LEU A 36 -8.39 12.52 4.72
N HIS A 37 -8.77 13.01 5.89
CA HIS A 37 -8.08 14.11 6.55
C HIS A 37 -6.64 13.75 6.92
N GLN A 38 -6.43 12.57 7.47
CA GLN A 38 -5.09 12.09 7.81
C GLN A 38 -4.23 11.91 6.56
N ASN A 39 -4.78 11.32 5.51
CA ASN A 39 -4.07 11.12 4.25
C ASN A 39 -3.70 12.46 3.58
N LEU A 40 -4.57 13.47 3.62
CA LEU A 40 -4.25 14.81 3.14
C LEU A 40 -3.10 15.42 3.96
N THR A 41 -3.17 15.35 5.28
CA THR A 41 -2.13 15.90 6.17
C THR A 41 -0.79 15.20 5.97
N MET A 42 -0.79 13.90 5.70
CA MET A 42 0.41 13.12 5.41
C MET A 42 0.97 13.34 4.00
N GLY A 43 0.25 14.05 3.13
CA GLY A 43 0.68 14.31 1.75
C GLY A 43 0.59 13.10 0.84
N THR A 44 -0.34 12.17 1.12
CA THR A 44 -0.51 10.92 0.37
C THR A 44 -0.91 11.17 -1.08
N TYR A 45 -1.72 12.19 -1.34
CA TYR A 45 -2.25 12.49 -2.67
C TYR A 45 -1.40 13.48 -3.45
N HIS A 46 -0.87 14.48 -2.75
CA HIS A 46 -0.07 15.50 -3.37
C HIS A 46 0.90 16.11 -2.35
N ASN A 47 2.18 16.08 -2.64
CA ASN A 47 3.19 16.69 -1.78
C ASN A 47 4.30 17.37 -2.58
N LYS A 48 4.93 18.35 -1.94
CA LYS A 48 6.12 19.03 -2.45
C LYS A 48 7.29 18.76 -1.52
N SER A 49 8.36 18.23 -2.08
CA SER A 49 9.58 17.95 -1.35
C SER A 49 10.71 18.84 -1.85
N ILE A 50 11.44 19.38 -0.92
CA ILE A 50 12.59 20.25 -1.14
C ILE A 50 13.81 19.50 -0.62
N PHE A 51 14.78 19.29 -1.48
CA PHE A 51 16.02 18.61 -1.17
C PHE A 51 17.16 19.61 -1.20
N PHE A 52 17.90 19.72 -0.12
CA PHE A 52 19.04 20.60 0.01
C PHE A 52 20.29 19.82 0.40
N ASP A 53 21.35 19.98 -0.38
CA ASP A 53 22.67 19.42 -0.12
C ASP A 53 23.63 20.55 0.22
N PHE A 54 24.10 20.55 1.47
CA PHE A 54 25.03 21.57 1.98
C PHE A 54 26.42 21.49 1.35
N TYR A 55 26.87 20.28 1.04
CA TYR A 55 28.25 20.08 0.56
C TYR A 55 28.40 20.53 -0.89
N ASN A 56 27.38 20.25 -1.68
CA ASN A 56 27.36 20.63 -3.10
C ASN A 56 26.57 21.92 -3.37
N MET A 57 26.03 22.55 -2.32
CA MET A 57 25.15 23.72 -2.43
C MET A 57 24.05 23.53 -3.48
N ASN A 58 23.52 22.33 -3.57
CA ASN A 58 22.53 21.95 -4.53
C ASN A 58 21.11 21.99 -3.92
N TYR A 59 20.19 22.55 -4.65
CA TYR A 59 18.79 22.69 -4.26
C TYR A 59 17.91 22.12 -5.35
N LYS A 60 17.03 21.19 -4.99
CA LYS A 60 16.05 20.60 -5.89
C LYS A 60 14.66 20.63 -5.26
N GLU A 61 13.68 21.00 -6.06
CA GLU A 61 12.27 20.88 -5.70
C GLU A 61 11.65 19.76 -6.53
N LYS A 62 10.82 18.94 -5.90
CA LYS A 62 10.02 17.96 -6.60
C LYS A 62 8.61 17.94 -6.06
N VAL A 63 7.66 18.00 -6.96
CA VAL A 63 6.23 17.91 -6.69
C VAL A 63 5.78 16.51 -7.09
N TYR A 64 5.00 15.87 -6.23
CA TYR A 64 4.43 14.56 -6.48
C TYR A 64 2.92 14.62 -6.42
N SER A 65 2.28 14.06 -7.42
CA SER A 65 0.83 13.89 -7.49
C SER A 65 0.50 12.42 -7.72
N ILE A 66 -0.51 11.93 -7.02
CA ILE A 66 -1.00 10.57 -7.21
C ILE A 66 -1.54 10.35 -8.62
N GLU A 67 -2.11 11.39 -9.24
CA GLU A 67 -2.66 11.32 -10.59
C GLU A 67 -1.57 11.03 -11.63
N GLU A 68 -0.38 11.62 -11.48
CA GLU A 68 0.75 11.40 -12.39
C GLU A 68 1.37 10.00 -12.22
N GLN A 69 1.30 9.45 -11.01
CA GLN A 69 1.97 8.21 -10.65
C GLN A 69 1.09 6.96 -10.84
N GLN A 70 -0.23 7.11 -10.85
CA GLN A 70 -1.15 5.96 -10.92
C GLN A 70 -1.02 5.11 -12.18
N GLY A 71 -0.56 5.65 -13.29
CA GLY A 71 -0.41 4.92 -14.55
C GLY A 71 0.61 3.77 -14.55
N GLY A 72 1.54 3.77 -13.58
CA GLY A 72 2.61 2.76 -13.47
C GLY A 72 2.54 1.87 -12.24
N LEU A 73 1.65 2.15 -11.28
CA LEU A 73 1.57 1.41 -10.02
C LEU A 73 0.52 0.30 -10.09
N LYS A 74 0.92 -0.92 -9.75
CA LYS A 74 -0.02 -2.03 -9.57
C LYS A 74 -0.70 -1.89 -8.21
N VAL A 75 -2.00 -1.65 -8.23
CA VAL A 75 -2.87 -1.57 -7.05
C VAL A 75 -3.64 -2.88 -6.84
N ALA A 76 -4.07 -3.14 -5.60
CA ALA A 76 -4.79 -4.37 -5.26
C ALA A 76 -6.19 -4.43 -5.87
N GLY A 77 -6.87 -3.29 -5.97
CA GLY A 77 -8.24 -3.17 -6.45
C GLY A 77 -8.36 -2.56 -7.85
N GLN A 78 -9.61 -2.29 -8.24
CA GLN A 78 -9.92 -1.61 -9.50
C GLN A 78 -9.76 -0.09 -9.41
N LYS A 79 -10.06 0.47 -8.24
CA LYS A 79 -10.05 1.92 -8.02
C LYS A 79 -9.08 2.22 -6.89
N GLY A 80 -7.99 2.90 -7.21
CA GLY A 80 -7.20 3.58 -6.19
C GLY A 80 -8.07 4.58 -5.42
N ASP A 81 -7.64 4.93 -4.23
CA ASP A 81 -8.26 6.00 -3.46
C ASP A 81 -8.17 7.30 -4.26
N LYS A 82 -9.23 7.58 -4.99
CA LYS A 82 -9.36 8.83 -5.75
C LYS A 82 -10.17 9.80 -4.93
N LEU A 83 -9.64 10.99 -4.78
CA LEU A 83 -10.36 12.14 -4.28
C LEU A 83 -11.47 12.61 -5.25
N ASN A 84 -12.33 11.67 -5.71
CA ASN A 84 -13.36 11.95 -6.71
C ASN A 84 -14.38 13.02 -6.27
N PHE A 85 -14.45 13.32 -4.97
CA PHE A 85 -15.39 14.28 -4.38
C PHE A 85 -14.71 15.54 -3.86
N VAL A 86 -13.40 15.62 -3.95
CA VAL A 86 -12.66 16.80 -3.51
C VAL A 86 -12.43 17.71 -4.70
N ALA A 87 -12.67 19.00 -4.53
CA ALA A 87 -12.45 19.98 -5.57
C ALA A 87 -11.05 19.82 -6.19
N ARG A 88 -10.95 19.93 -7.50
CA ARG A 88 -9.72 19.74 -8.28
C ARG A 88 -8.53 20.53 -7.73
N GLU A 89 -8.81 21.63 -7.06
CA GLU A 89 -7.82 22.48 -6.38
C GLU A 89 -7.03 21.73 -5.31
N PHE A 90 -7.65 20.79 -4.58
CA PHE A 90 -6.95 19.97 -3.57
C PHE A 90 -6.09 18.86 -4.17
N THR A 91 -6.36 18.46 -5.40
CA THR A 91 -5.52 17.47 -6.11
C THR A 91 -4.35 18.12 -6.83
N GLN A 92 -4.42 19.43 -7.12
CA GLN A 92 -3.39 20.17 -7.84
C GLN A 92 -2.44 20.95 -6.94
N THR A 93 -2.85 21.24 -5.70
CA THR A 93 -2.02 21.92 -4.71
C THR A 93 -1.42 20.94 -3.71
N PRO A 94 -0.10 21.03 -3.43
CA PRO A 94 0.51 20.20 -2.41
C PRO A 94 -0.12 20.41 -1.05
N SER A 95 -0.61 19.33 -0.44
CA SER A 95 -1.17 19.36 0.92
C SER A 95 -0.08 19.29 1.99
N ARG A 96 1.13 18.86 1.62
CA ARG A 96 2.27 18.76 2.52
C ARG A 96 3.54 19.25 1.85
N PHE A 97 4.32 20.02 2.61
CA PHE A 97 5.68 20.44 2.26
C PHE A 97 6.67 19.71 3.15
N MET A 98 7.67 19.10 2.55
CA MET A 98 8.74 18.41 3.26
C MET A 98 10.09 18.98 2.85
N THR A 99 10.95 19.22 3.83
CA THR A 99 12.32 19.64 3.57
C THR A 99 13.28 18.57 4.02
N HIS A 100 14.15 18.15 3.14
CA HIS A 100 15.15 17.14 3.38
C HIS A 100 16.54 17.74 3.21
N VAL A 101 17.34 17.65 4.26
CA VAL A 101 18.75 17.99 4.19
C VAL A 101 19.50 16.68 3.99
N LEU A 102 20.13 16.53 2.86
CA LEU A 102 20.79 15.30 2.44
C LEU A 102 22.21 15.59 2.02
N ASP A 103 23.11 14.74 2.47
CA ASP A 103 24.39 14.56 1.81
C ASP A 103 24.15 13.55 0.66
N ILE A 104 24.04 14.07 -0.56
CA ILE A 104 23.80 13.26 -1.76
C ILE A 104 25.06 12.46 -2.11
N GLY A 105 26.14 12.70 -1.40
CA GLY A 105 27.41 11.99 -1.52
C GLY A 105 28.19 12.41 -2.76
N ALA A 106 29.44 12.75 -2.53
CA ALA A 106 30.40 13.03 -3.57
C ALA A 106 31.08 11.75 -4.08
N CYS A 107 30.65 10.57 -3.66
CA CYS A 107 31.27 9.32 -4.08
C CYS A 107 30.67 8.84 -5.41
N PRO A 108 31.47 8.74 -6.47
CA PRO A 108 31.01 8.21 -7.74
C PRO A 108 30.58 6.75 -7.60
N ARG A 109 29.56 6.35 -8.31
CA ARG A 109 29.21 4.93 -8.45
C ARG A 109 30.34 4.21 -9.17
N GLY A 110 31.10 3.39 -8.41
CA GLY A 110 32.22 2.62 -8.93
C GLY A 110 33.59 3.31 -8.80
N SER A 111 34.64 2.55 -8.92
CA SER A 111 36.01 2.95 -8.66
C SER A 111 36.83 3.37 -9.89
N GLY A 112 36.17 3.68 -11.01
CA GLY A 112 36.85 4.01 -12.24
C GLY A 112 37.24 5.48 -12.36
N ASN A 113 38.41 5.76 -12.94
CA ASN A 113 38.88 7.13 -13.18
C ASN A 113 37.94 7.98 -14.03
N SER A 114 37.17 7.37 -14.95
CA SER A 114 36.16 8.04 -15.77
C SER A 114 34.99 8.56 -14.96
N GLN A 115 34.63 7.89 -13.84
CA GLN A 115 33.55 8.31 -12.97
C GLN A 115 33.95 9.48 -12.08
N LEU A 116 35.20 9.49 -11.59
CA LEU A 116 35.79 10.64 -10.91
C LEU A 116 35.84 11.89 -11.79
N GLN A 117 36.13 11.71 -13.09
CA GLN A 117 36.12 12.83 -14.06
C GLN A 117 34.69 13.33 -14.33
N ASN A 118 33.73 12.42 -14.49
CA ASN A 118 32.32 12.79 -14.65
C ASN A 118 31.75 13.52 -13.43
N GLN A 119 32.15 13.14 -12.22
CA GLN A 119 31.76 13.82 -11.00
C GLN A 119 32.38 15.21 -10.89
N LYS A 120 33.64 15.38 -11.33
CA LYS A 120 34.28 16.69 -11.36
C LYS A 120 33.67 17.63 -12.40
N SER A 121 33.19 17.06 -13.53
CA SER A 121 32.51 17.84 -14.59
C SER A 121 31.04 18.12 -14.26
N ASN A 122 30.37 17.24 -13.52
CA ASN A 122 28.98 17.38 -13.09
C ASN A 122 28.86 17.23 -11.57
N PRO A 123 29.33 18.22 -10.78
CA PRO A 123 29.29 18.13 -9.30
C PRO A 123 27.87 18.14 -8.73
N THR A 124 26.87 18.43 -9.56
CA THR A 124 25.45 18.40 -9.20
C THR A 124 24.77 17.06 -9.46
N ASP A 125 25.49 16.10 -10.06
CA ASP A 125 24.91 14.78 -10.34
C ASP A 125 24.97 13.90 -9.07
N PRO A 126 23.83 13.64 -8.43
CA PRO A 126 23.83 12.95 -7.15
C PRO A 126 24.20 11.48 -7.31
N ASN A 127 24.99 10.98 -6.38
CA ASN A 127 25.29 9.55 -6.27
C ASN A 127 24.02 8.72 -5.94
N PHE A 128 23.07 9.35 -5.25
CA PHE A 128 21.80 8.76 -4.87
C PHE A 128 20.66 9.73 -5.16
N ARG A 129 19.66 9.26 -5.91
CA ARG A 129 18.47 10.04 -6.24
C ARG A 129 17.40 9.89 -5.16
N ALA A 130 17.64 10.51 -4.01
CA ALA A 130 16.74 10.46 -2.88
C ALA A 130 15.36 11.02 -3.22
N GLU A 131 15.31 12.03 -4.09
CA GLU A 131 14.08 12.67 -4.53
C GLU A 131 13.13 11.72 -5.27
N GLU A 132 13.65 10.70 -5.94
CA GLU A 132 12.83 9.74 -6.67
C GLU A 132 12.31 8.61 -5.79
N THR A 133 13.15 8.14 -4.85
CA THR A 133 12.84 6.97 -4.03
C THR A 133 12.13 7.30 -2.73
N MET A 134 12.55 8.32 -2.00
CA MET A 134 12.00 8.61 -0.66
C MET A 134 10.56 9.06 -0.71
N VAL A 135 10.23 10.00 -1.60
CA VAL A 135 8.89 10.59 -1.66
C VAL A 135 7.88 9.58 -2.18
N GLN A 136 8.25 8.82 -3.21
CA GLN A 136 7.42 7.74 -3.71
C GLN A 136 7.17 6.67 -2.64
N SER A 137 8.19 6.31 -1.86
CA SER A 137 8.06 5.33 -0.77
C SER A 137 7.13 5.82 0.33
N ILE A 138 7.21 7.08 0.73
CA ILE A 138 6.33 7.67 1.74
C ILE A 138 4.87 7.68 1.26
N MET A 139 4.63 8.12 0.04
CA MET A 139 3.30 8.11 -0.55
C MET A 139 2.73 6.70 -0.62
N ARG A 140 3.53 5.75 -1.11
CA ARG A 140 3.12 4.37 -1.26
C ARG A 140 2.84 3.69 0.09
N TYR A 141 3.66 3.98 1.09
CA TYR A 141 3.44 3.49 2.44
C TYR A 141 2.10 3.97 3.02
N ASN A 142 1.81 5.25 2.87
CA ASN A 142 0.54 5.79 3.36
C ASN A 142 -0.68 5.21 2.62
N GLN A 143 -0.57 4.99 1.30
CA GLN A 143 -1.63 4.36 0.51
C GLN A 143 -1.89 2.90 0.92
N LEU A 144 -0.84 2.18 1.31
CA LEU A 144 -0.94 0.76 1.66
C LEU A 144 -1.95 0.49 2.79
N PHE A 145 -2.12 1.45 3.69
CA PHE A 145 -3.01 1.34 4.83
C PHE A 145 -4.38 2.01 4.60
N THR A 146 -4.79 2.18 3.35
CA THR A 146 -6.09 2.78 3.01
C THR A 146 -7.25 1.99 3.61
N VAL A 147 -7.21 0.66 3.50
CA VAL A 147 -8.19 -0.22 4.15
C VAL A 147 -7.46 -1.18 5.07
N LYS A 148 -7.93 -1.28 6.31
CA LYS A 148 -7.43 -2.22 7.31
C LYS A 148 -8.56 -3.11 7.77
N THR A 149 -8.36 -4.39 7.66
CA THR A 149 -9.34 -5.40 8.04
C THR A 149 -8.66 -6.48 8.85
N GLN A 150 -9.28 -6.92 9.92
CA GLN A 150 -8.84 -8.05 10.70
C GLN A 150 -9.73 -9.24 10.42
N ILE A 151 -9.16 -10.39 10.12
CA ILE A 151 -9.88 -11.65 9.97
C ILE A 151 -9.38 -12.69 10.95
N THR A 152 -10.27 -13.59 11.35
CA THR A 152 -9.92 -14.78 12.11
C THR A 152 -10.25 -16.01 11.28
N ILE A 153 -9.28 -16.90 11.13
CA ILE A 153 -9.37 -18.14 10.40
C ILE A 153 -9.00 -19.33 11.30
N ALA A 154 -9.28 -20.55 10.86
CA ALA A 154 -8.71 -21.74 11.50
C ALA A 154 -7.18 -21.66 11.47
N GLY A 155 -6.51 -22.30 12.42
CA GLY A 155 -5.06 -22.20 12.59
C GLY A 155 -4.30 -22.64 11.35
N ASP A 156 -3.67 -21.71 10.68
CA ASP A 156 -2.82 -21.95 9.52
C ASP A 156 -1.46 -21.28 9.72
N PHE A 157 -0.45 -22.11 9.96
CA PHE A 157 0.92 -21.67 10.22
C PHE A 157 1.75 -21.41 8.95
N SER A 158 1.18 -21.70 7.78
CA SER A 158 1.87 -21.47 6.50
C SER A 158 1.87 -19.99 6.07
N ILE A 159 0.94 -19.19 6.61
CA ILE A 159 0.77 -17.78 6.26
C ILE A 159 1.76 -16.91 7.03
N LYS A 160 2.38 -16.00 6.32
CA LYS A 160 3.39 -15.07 6.85
C LYS A 160 3.00 -13.62 6.57
N ALA A 161 3.52 -12.70 7.37
CA ALA A 161 3.44 -11.27 7.07
C ALA A 161 4.14 -10.96 5.74
N GLY A 162 3.49 -10.19 4.89
CA GLY A 162 3.90 -9.91 3.52
C GLY A 162 3.25 -10.77 2.45
N ASP A 163 2.61 -11.88 2.81
CA ASP A 163 1.87 -12.70 1.87
C ASP A 163 0.64 -11.97 1.33
N LEU A 164 0.26 -12.30 0.10
CA LEU A 164 -0.99 -11.82 -0.50
C LEU A 164 -2.06 -12.89 -0.32
N VAL A 165 -3.21 -12.48 0.16
CA VAL A 165 -4.38 -13.34 0.32
C VAL A 165 -5.58 -12.72 -0.39
N GLN A 166 -6.42 -13.54 -0.97
CA GLN A 166 -7.70 -13.11 -1.51
C GLN A 166 -8.79 -13.35 -0.47
N CYS A 167 -9.57 -12.31 -0.14
CA CYS A 167 -10.68 -12.41 0.79
C CYS A 167 -11.98 -12.01 0.11
N ASP A 168 -13.00 -12.83 0.25
CA ASP A 168 -14.35 -12.54 -0.21
C ASP A 168 -15.26 -12.37 1.02
N PHE A 169 -15.88 -11.19 1.15
CA PHE A 169 -16.80 -10.83 2.23
C PHE A 169 -18.23 -10.77 1.70
N PRO A 170 -19.25 -11.07 2.54
CA PRO A 170 -20.64 -10.96 2.14
C PRO A 170 -21.05 -9.49 1.97
N GLU A 171 -22.01 -9.26 1.10
CA GLU A 171 -22.68 -7.97 0.99
C GLU A 171 -23.72 -7.84 2.12
N LEU A 172 -23.57 -6.80 2.96
CA LEU A 172 -24.45 -6.58 4.13
C LEU A 172 -25.81 -5.96 3.76
N ALA A 173 -25.94 -5.44 2.55
CA ALA A 173 -27.13 -4.72 2.08
C ALA A 173 -27.87 -5.51 1.00
N GLY A 174 -28.60 -6.54 1.38
CA GLY A 174 -29.41 -7.26 0.41
C GLY A 174 -30.16 -8.46 0.99
N ALA A 175 -31.29 -8.80 0.41
CA ALA A 175 -32.08 -9.97 0.79
C ALA A 175 -31.43 -11.32 0.40
N GLN A 176 -30.28 -11.27 -0.27
CA GLN A 176 -29.50 -12.45 -0.68
C GLN A 176 -28.07 -12.35 -0.09
N LEU A 177 -27.83 -13.13 0.94
CA LEU A 177 -26.52 -13.32 1.58
C LEU A 177 -25.48 -14.00 0.67
N SER A 178 -25.87 -14.34 -0.57
CA SER A 178 -25.01 -15.02 -1.55
C SER A 178 -24.09 -14.07 -2.35
N ASN A 179 -24.34 -12.76 -2.31
CA ASN A 179 -23.52 -11.83 -3.06
C ASN A 179 -22.26 -11.44 -2.28
N THR A 180 -21.13 -11.54 -2.94
CA THR A 180 -19.87 -11.03 -2.41
C THR A 180 -19.78 -9.52 -2.60
N ASN A 181 -19.31 -8.82 -1.58
CA ASN A 181 -19.10 -7.39 -1.66
C ASN A 181 -17.91 -7.07 -2.58
N ASP A 182 -18.21 -6.50 -3.73
CA ASP A 182 -17.20 -6.14 -4.73
C ASP A 182 -16.30 -4.97 -4.31
N GLN A 183 -16.70 -4.18 -3.32
CA GLN A 183 -15.89 -3.06 -2.83
C GLN A 183 -14.83 -3.51 -1.85
N THR A 184 -15.19 -4.37 -0.90
CA THR A 184 -14.30 -4.87 0.14
C THR A 184 -13.66 -6.20 -0.22
N GLY A 185 -14.27 -7.01 -1.08
CA GLY A 185 -13.67 -8.25 -1.58
C GLY A 185 -12.44 -8.01 -2.45
N GLY A 186 -11.50 -8.94 -2.46
CA GLY A 186 -10.34 -8.92 -3.35
C GLY A 186 -9.01 -9.23 -2.65
N ILE A 187 -7.91 -8.74 -3.22
CA ILE A 187 -6.55 -9.03 -2.75
C ILE A 187 -6.18 -8.09 -1.60
N TYR A 188 -5.63 -8.69 -0.55
CA TYR A 188 -5.07 -8.04 0.62
C TYR A 188 -3.64 -8.51 0.87
N MET A 189 -2.83 -7.67 1.49
CA MET A 189 -1.53 -8.05 2.03
C MET A 189 -1.67 -8.30 3.52
N VAL A 190 -1.06 -9.37 4.00
CA VAL A 190 -0.99 -9.69 5.43
C VAL A 190 0.03 -8.78 6.08
N ALA A 191 -0.42 -7.87 6.93
CA ALA A 191 0.44 -6.95 7.67
C ALA A 191 1.00 -7.61 8.93
N HIS A 192 0.16 -8.35 9.65
CA HIS A 192 0.59 -9.11 10.83
C HIS A 192 -0.22 -10.40 10.98
N VAL A 193 0.38 -11.38 11.61
CA VAL A 193 -0.22 -12.68 11.93
C VAL A 193 -0.08 -12.94 13.42
N CYS A 194 -1.16 -13.40 14.05
CA CYS A 194 -1.16 -13.87 15.42
C CYS A 194 -1.78 -15.27 15.48
N HIS A 195 -0.98 -16.27 15.82
CA HIS A 195 -1.46 -17.62 16.03
C HIS A 195 -1.80 -17.81 17.51
N ARG A 196 -3.01 -18.28 17.76
CA ARG A 196 -3.50 -18.57 19.10
C ARG A 196 -3.91 -20.03 19.20
N ASN A 197 -3.27 -20.75 20.09
CA ASN A 197 -3.63 -22.12 20.41
C ASN A 197 -4.32 -22.17 21.77
N THR A 198 -5.53 -22.67 21.80
CA THR A 198 -6.34 -22.84 23.01
C THR A 198 -6.76 -24.31 23.12
N PRO A 199 -7.21 -24.78 24.30
CA PRO A 199 -7.76 -26.15 24.44
C PRO A 199 -8.95 -26.44 23.51
N GLU A 200 -9.64 -25.38 23.06
CA GLU A 200 -10.81 -25.48 22.16
C GLU A 200 -10.44 -25.52 20.68
N GLY A 201 -9.20 -25.19 20.34
CA GLY A 201 -8.74 -25.19 18.96
C GLY A 201 -7.61 -24.20 18.67
N CYS A 202 -7.09 -24.28 17.46
CA CYS A 202 -6.07 -23.39 16.97
C CYS A 202 -6.70 -22.37 16.00
N PHE A 203 -6.39 -21.10 16.21
CA PHE A 203 -6.90 -19.98 15.41
C PHE A 203 -5.75 -19.08 14.97
N SER A 204 -5.89 -18.50 13.79
CA SER A 204 -4.97 -17.48 13.28
C SER A 204 -5.73 -16.19 13.03
N SER A 205 -5.28 -15.11 13.68
CA SER A 205 -5.79 -13.76 13.42
C SER A 205 -4.83 -13.05 12.47
N LEU A 206 -5.35 -12.57 11.35
CA LEU A 206 -4.59 -11.91 10.31
C LEU A 206 -5.03 -10.44 10.24
N GLY A 207 -4.09 -9.52 10.39
CA GLY A 207 -4.30 -8.12 10.06
C GLY A 207 -3.99 -7.90 8.60
N LEU A 208 -5.00 -7.49 7.85
CA LEU A 208 -4.96 -7.32 6.41
C LEU A 208 -4.97 -5.84 6.05
N VAL A 209 -4.17 -5.48 5.06
CA VAL A 209 -4.10 -4.11 4.54
C VAL A 209 -4.24 -4.09 3.03
N ARG A 210 -4.77 -2.97 2.53
CA ARG A 210 -5.04 -2.80 1.12
C ARG A 210 -4.95 -1.33 0.73
N ASP A 211 -4.46 -1.06 -0.48
CA ASP A 211 -4.19 0.28 -1.01
C ASP A 211 -5.30 0.86 -1.88
N SER A 212 -6.36 0.11 -2.11
CA SER A 212 -7.39 0.48 -3.10
C SER A 212 -8.69 -0.28 -2.88
N TYR A 213 -9.76 0.20 -3.49
CA TYR A 213 -11.09 -0.39 -3.43
C TYR A 213 -11.44 -1.18 -4.70
N GLY A 214 -12.43 -2.06 -4.59
CA GLY A 214 -13.00 -2.81 -5.69
C GLY A 214 -12.26 -4.12 -5.98
N LYS A 215 -13.01 -5.15 -6.35
CA LYS A 215 -12.48 -6.45 -6.71
C LYS A 215 -11.86 -6.37 -8.11
N ARG A 216 -10.60 -6.71 -8.25
CA ARG A 216 -9.95 -6.82 -9.56
C ARG A 216 -10.47 -8.09 -10.24
N THR A 217 -11.21 -7.92 -11.33
CA THR A 217 -11.65 -9.02 -12.21
C THR A 217 -10.50 -9.36 -13.14
N GLY A 218 -9.93 -10.55 -13.00
CA GLY A 218 -8.89 -11.07 -13.89
C GLY A 218 -7.67 -11.59 -13.15
N PHE A 219 -7.84 -12.71 -12.53
CA PHE A 219 -6.83 -13.74 -12.27
C PHE A 219 -7.39 -15.07 -12.74
#